data_83cbd5ed9b6f5079b66cf33368bb0096
#
_entry.id   83cbd5ed9b6f5079b66cf33368bb0096
#
_cell.length_a   1.000
_cell.length_b   1.000
_cell.length_c   1.000
_cell.angle_alpha   90.00
_cell.angle_beta   90.00
_cell.angle_gamma   90.00
#
_symmetry.space_group_name_H-M   'P 1'
#
loop_
_entity.id
_entity.type
_entity.pdbx_description
1 polymer ?
#
loop_
_entity_poly.entity_id
_entity_poly.type
_entity_poly.pdbx_seq_one_letter_code
_entity_poly.pdbx_strand_id
1 'polypeptide(L)'
;MLGSLVRGSHRDANRCLFLFASKLKFPQGAELIQVNWLEVKGKLEATEFSPSKTYEVFYIIKFKADAFGWHSSPITFEVTPTHGHRNAKTEILEPYRKICNVWHEVHGGEFTLTSNTRANVEFGMSGDGSEWWKGGMILGGVMVKPKVSQGLSVDAS
;
A
#
# COMPACT_ATOMS: atom_id res chain seq x y z
N MET A 1 8.35 -0.98 -15.26
CA MET A 1 8.35 -2.25 -14.49
C MET A 1 8.19 -1.92 -13.03
N LEU A 2 7.15 -2.44 -12.42
CA LEU A 2 6.85 -2.20 -11.02
C LEU A 2 7.53 -3.28 -10.19
N GLY A 3 8.54 -2.93 -9.44
CA GLY A 3 9.12 -3.80 -8.43
C GLY A 3 8.68 -3.35 -7.05
N SER A 4 7.91 -4.12 -6.35
CA SER A 4 7.53 -3.88 -4.96
C SER A 4 8.21 -4.88 -4.05
N LEU A 5 8.77 -4.39 -2.97
CA LEU A 5 9.50 -5.17 -2.00
C LEU A 5 8.71 -5.24 -0.70
N VAL A 6 8.25 -6.42 -0.33
CA VAL A 6 7.68 -6.66 0.99
C VAL A 6 8.73 -7.26 1.89
N ARG A 7 8.98 -6.62 3.02
CA ARG A 7 9.82 -7.15 4.07
C ARG A 7 9.00 -7.37 5.33
N GLY A 8 9.04 -8.58 5.83
CA GLY A 8 8.56 -8.91 7.17
C GLY A 8 9.71 -9.43 8.00
N SER A 9 9.83 -9.02 9.25
CA SER A 9 10.82 -9.53 10.17
C SER A 9 10.16 -10.42 11.21
N HIS A 10 10.59 -11.64 11.26
CA HIS A 10 10.39 -12.54 12.40
C HIS A 10 11.61 -12.43 13.32
N ARG A 11 11.50 -12.82 14.60
CA ARG A 11 12.59 -12.73 15.60
C ARG A 11 13.94 -13.29 15.15
N ASP A 12 13.96 -14.16 14.17
CA ASP A 12 15.16 -14.83 13.67
C ASP A 12 15.62 -14.29 12.31
N ALA A 13 15.61 -12.98 12.12
CA ALA A 13 16.24 -12.30 10.97
C ALA A 13 15.86 -12.85 9.57
N ASN A 14 14.88 -13.72 9.43
CA ASN A 14 14.36 -14.16 8.14
C ASN A 14 13.51 -13.05 7.52
N ARG A 15 14.18 -12.20 6.76
CA ARG A 15 13.55 -11.16 5.97
C ARG A 15 12.84 -11.81 4.78
N CYS A 16 11.53 -11.84 4.82
CA CYS A 16 10.75 -12.22 3.65
C CYS A 16 10.73 -11.06 2.66
N LEU A 17 11.31 -11.31 1.48
CA LEU A 17 11.40 -10.36 0.39
C LEU A 17 10.42 -10.79 -0.71
N PHE A 18 9.39 -9.99 -0.98
CA PHE A 18 8.46 -10.26 -2.05
C PHE A 18 8.52 -9.16 -3.10
N LEU A 19 8.63 -9.56 -4.36
CA LEU A 19 8.56 -8.68 -5.51
C LEU A 19 7.19 -8.82 -6.16
N PHE A 20 6.45 -7.72 -6.28
CA PHE A 20 5.18 -7.68 -6.97
C PHE A 20 5.35 -7.07 -8.36
N ALA A 21 4.81 -7.72 -9.37
CA ALA A 21 4.72 -7.17 -10.71
C ALA A 21 3.34 -6.50 -10.90
N SER A 22 3.31 -5.31 -11.45
CA SER A 22 2.16 -4.39 -11.49
C SER A 22 0.94 -4.85 -12.28
N LYS A 23 1.01 -5.97 -12.97
CA LYS A 23 -0.07 -6.40 -13.90
C LYS A 23 -0.68 -7.76 -13.60
N LEU A 24 -0.35 -8.36 -12.48
CA LEU A 24 -0.92 -9.64 -12.11
C LEU A 24 -2.24 -9.44 -11.37
N LYS A 25 -3.33 -9.92 -11.94
CA LYS A 25 -4.52 -10.26 -11.16
C LYS A 25 -4.11 -11.41 -10.26
N PHE A 26 -4.12 -11.15 -8.97
CA PHE A 26 -3.45 -11.95 -7.96
C PHE A 26 -4.22 -13.23 -7.58
N PRO A 27 -3.87 -14.40 -8.08
CA PRO A 27 -4.46 -15.63 -7.54
C PRO A 27 -3.88 -16.00 -6.16
N GLN A 28 -2.67 -15.51 -5.84
CA GLN A 28 -2.00 -15.80 -4.57
C GLN A 28 -1.27 -14.55 -4.10
N GLY A 29 -1.65 -14.05 -2.93
CA GLY A 29 -0.97 -12.95 -2.27
C GLY A 29 0.14 -13.42 -1.34
N ALA A 30 0.93 -12.49 -0.84
CA ALA A 30 1.89 -12.73 0.23
C ALA A 30 1.18 -12.74 1.57
N GLU A 31 1.21 -13.87 2.27
CA GLU A 31 0.62 -14.01 3.59
C GLU A 31 1.62 -13.65 4.68
N LEU A 32 1.21 -12.74 5.57
CA LEU A 32 1.91 -12.49 6.83
C LEU A 32 1.42 -13.48 7.88
N ILE A 33 2.24 -14.47 8.19
CA ILE A 33 1.85 -15.51 9.14
C ILE A 33 1.91 -14.98 10.57
N GLN A 34 3.08 -14.46 10.96
CA GLN A 34 3.27 -13.86 12.27
C GLN A 34 4.48 -12.92 12.24
N VAL A 35 4.25 -11.65 12.41
CA VAL A 35 5.30 -10.62 12.41
C VAL A 35 5.02 -9.58 13.48
N ASN A 36 6.05 -8.99 14.05
CA ASN A 36 5.94 -7.82 14.91
C ASN A 36 6.34 -6.53 14.17
N TRP A 37 7.09 -6.66 13.11
CA TRP A 37 7.50 -5.56 12.25
C TRP A 37 7.13 -5.87 10.81
N LEU A 38 6.56 -4.87 10.13
CA LEU A 38 6.12 -4.97 8.74
C LEU A 38 6.69 -3.79 7.95
N GLU A 39 7.25 -4.09 6.80
CA GLU A 39 7.64 -3.08 5.83
C GLU A 39 7.35 -3.58 4.42
N VAL A 40 6.56 -2.82 3.68
CA VAL A 40 6.30 -3.01 2.26
C VAL A 40 6.79 -1.79 1.54
N LYS A 41 7.68 -1.96 0.57
CA LYS A 41 8.19 -0.85 -0.25
C LYS A 41 8.06 -1.17 -1.73
N GLY A 42 7.76 -0.15 -2.50
CA GLY A 42 7.73 -0.22 -3.94
C GLY A 42 8.16 1.08 -4.59
N LYS A 43 8.50 0.97 -5.86
CA LYS A 43 8.95 2.09 -6.68
C LYS A 43 8.29 2.03 -8.04
N LEU A 44 7.77 3.17 -8.48
CA LEU A 44 7.16 3.36 -9.79
C LEU A 44 8.03 4.28 -10.64
N GLU A 45 8.20 3.94 -11.91
CA GLU A 45 8.81 4.84 -12.87
C GLU A 45 7.75 5.82 -13.42
N ALA A 46 8.07 7.10 -13.42
CA ALA A 46 7.14 8.15 -13.80
C ALA A 46 6.76 8.16 -15.29
N THR A 47 7.46 7.40 -16.13
CA THR A 47 7.17 7.31 -17.57
C THR A 47 5.79 6.76 -17.88
N GLU A 48 5.17 6.04 -16.94
CA GLU A 48 3.82 5.46 -17.12
C GLU A 48 2.70 6.43 -16.73
N PHE A 49 3.02 7.62 -16.20
CA PHE A 49 2.04 8.54 -15.65
C PHE A 49 2.07 9.90 -16.36
N SER A 50 0.89 10.48 -16.53
CA SER A 50 0.76 11.81 -17.12
C SER A 50 1.10 12.90 -16.10
N PRO A 51 1.90 13.91 -16.48
CA PRO A 51 2.15 15.07 -15.63
C PRO A 51 0.85 15.82 -15.31
N SER A 52 0.84 16.51 -14.19
CA SER A 52 -0.30 17.32 -13.70
C SER A 52 -1.57 16.54 -13.34
N LYS A 53 -1.54 15.22 -13.43
CA LYS A 53 -2.61 14.37 -12.91
C LYS A 53 -2.25 13.86 -11.52
N THR A 54 -3.24 13.75 -10.67
CA THR A 54 -3.11 13.12 -9.36
C THR A 54 -3.48 11.65 -9.45
N TYR A 55 -2.65 10.82 -8.87
CA TYR A 55 -2.85 9.37 -8.78
C TYR A 55 -2.98 8.94 -7.33
N GLU A 56 -3.78 7.92 -7.09
CA GLU A 56 -3.96 7.32 -5.77
C GLU A 56 -3.36 5.93 -5.74
N VAL A 57 -2.75 5.59 -4.61
CA VAL A 57 -2.14 4.29 -4.34
C VAL A 57 -3.07 3.49 -3.44
N PHE A 58 -3.42 2.29 -3.85
CA PHE A 58 -4.26 1.36 -3.10
C PHE A 58 -3.52 0.06 -2.84
N TYR A 59 -3.61 -0.44 -1.61
CA TYR A 59 -3.10 -1.74 -1.22
C TYR A 59 -4.26 -2.74 -1.25
N ILE A 60 -4.08 -3.83 -1.98
CA ILE A 60 -5.09 -4.88 -2.10
C ILE A 60 -4.82 -5.91 -1.00
N ILE A 61 -5.65 -5.90 0.02
CA ILE A 61 -5.45 -6.64 1.26
C ILE A 61 -6.66 -7.51 1.57
N LYS A 62 -6.40 -8.73 2.04
CA LYS A 62 -7.43 -9.63 2.58
C LYS A 62 -6.97 -10.12 3.95
N PHE A 63 -7.89 -10.14 4.91
CA PHE A 63 -7.65 -10.72 6.23
C PHE A 63 -8.31 -12.09 6.34
N LYS A 64 -7.57 -13.05 6.87
CA LYS A 64 -8.12 -14.35 7.22
C LYS A 64 -9.00 -14.25 8.46
N ALA A 65 -9.90 -15.22 8.66
CA ALA A 65 -10.80 -15.22 9.82
C ALA A 65 -10.05 -15.26 11.16
N ASP A 66 -8.87 -15.86 11.20
CA ASP A 66 -8.01 -15.96 12.37
C ASP A 66 -6.95 -14.86 12.47
N ALA A 67 -7.04 -13.82 11.64
CA ALA A 67 -6.13 -12.67 11.69
C ALA A 67 -6.17 -11.99 13.06
N PHE A 68 -5.01 -11.56 13.54
CA PHE A 68 -4.84 -11.02 14.89
C PHE A 68 -3.84 -9.86 14.94
N GLY A 69 -3.92 -9.06 15.98
CA GLY A 69 -2.93 -8.02 16.31
C GLY A 69 -3.12 -6.68 15.58
N TRP A 70 -4.13 -6.54 14.74
CA TRP A 70 -4.34 -5.35 13.90
C TRP A 70 -5.05 -4.21 14.61
N HIS A 71 -5.72 -4.49 15.73
CA HIS A 71 -6.45 -3.48 16.52
C HIS A 71 -5.54 -2.50 17.25
N SER A 72 -4.29 -2.88 17.54
CA SER A 72 -3.33 -2.08 18.32
C SER A 72 -2.04 -1.77 17.55
N SER A 73 -1.99 -2.07 16.27
CA SER A 73 -0.80 -1.87 15.45
C SER A 73 -1.07 -0.82 14.37
N PRO A 74 -0.75 0.45 14.62
CA PRO A 74 -0.88 1.49 13.60
C PRO A 74 0.00 1.17 12.39
N ILE A 75 -0.57 1.34 11.20
CA ILE A 75 0.15 1.17 9.93
C ILE A 75 0.30 2.54 9.28
N THR A 76 1.54 2.87 8.96
CA THR A 76 1.87 4.11 8.25
C THR A 76 2.01 3.84 6.76
N PHE A 77 1.27 4.58 5.97
CA PHE A 77 1.35 4.57 4.51
C PHE A 77 2.08 5.82 4.04
N GLU A 78 3.02 5.65 3.13
CA GLU A 78 3.84 6.74 2.60
C GLU A 78 3.87 6.70 1.08
N VAL A 79 3.84 7.88 0.47
CA VAL A 79 4.09 8.09 -0.96
C VAL A 79 5.05 9.26 -1.10
N THR A 80 6.19 9.03 -1.76
CA THR A 80 7.24 10.03 -1.91
C THR A 80 7.66 10.11 -3.38
N PRO A 81 7.21 11.13 -4.12
CA PRO A 81 7.76 11.43 -5.44
C PRO A 81 9.18 11.96 -5.33
N THR A 82 10.03 11.67 -6.32
CA THR A 82 11.42 12.16 -6.35
C THR A 82 11.51 13.68 -6.28
N HIS A 83 10.57 14.37 -6.91
CA HIS A 83 10.46 15.83 -6.91
C HIS A 83 9.07 16.24 -6.41
N GLY A 84 8.82 16.06 -5.13
CA GLY A 84 7.52 16.39 -4.56
C GLY A 84 7.49 16.19 -3.05
N HIS A 85 6.34 16.48 -2.49
CA HIS A 85 6.15 16.34 -1.06
C HIS A 85 5.82 14.90 -0.68
N ARG A 86 6.47 14.43 0.37
CA ARG A 86 6.12 13.18 1.03
C ARG A 86 4.70 13.29 1.58
N ASN A 87 3.87 12.34 1.18
CA ASN A 87 2.53 12.16 1.74
C ASN A 87 2.55 10.95 2.65
N ALA A 88 2.15 11.12 3.90
CA ALA A 88 2.12 10.03 4.88
C ALA A 88 0.87 10.11 5.72
N LYS A 89 0.30 8.96 6.02
CA LYS A 89 -0.84 8.83 6.93
C LYS A 89 -0.73 7.54 7.73
N THR A 90 -1.32 7.52 8.90
CA THR A 90 -1.33 6.37 9.79
C THR A 90 -2.77 5.92 10.03
N GLU A 91 -3.01 4.63 9.91
CA GLU A 91 -4.33 4.01 10.10
C GLU A 91 -4.25 2.74 10.93
N ILE A 92 -5.35 2.43 11.62
CA ILE A 92 -5.60 1.14 12.23
C ILE A 92 -6.42 0.31 11.24
N LEU A 93 -5.94 -0.89 10.90
CA LEU A 93 -6.59 -1.75 9.89
C LEU A 93 -7.69 -2.65 10.45
N GLU A 94 -8.01 -2.55 11.72
CA GLU A 94 -9.02 -3.36 12.38
C GLU A 94 -10.41 -3.32 11.70
N PRO A 95 -10.90 -2.18 11.18
CA PRO A 95 -12.16 -2.15 10.45
C PRO A 95 -12.19 -3.08 9.22
N TYR A 96 -11.07 -3.21 8.54
CA TYR A 96 -10.93 -4.13 7.41
C TYR A 96 -10.82 -5.59 7.88
N ARG A 97 -10.08 -5.83 8.97
CA ARG A 97 -9.94 -7.17 9.55
C ARG A 97 -11.29 -7.77 9.96
N LYS A 98 -12.21 -6.97 10.48
CA LYS A 98 -13.55 -7.40 10.89
C LYS A 98 -14.37 -7.95 9.73
N ILE A 99 -14.10 -7.51 8.51
CA ILE A 99 -14.73 -8.01 7.28
C ILE A 99 -13.72 -8.95 6.61
N CYS A 100 -13.59 -10.15 7.15
CA CYS A 100 -12.59 -11.12 6.72
C CYS A 100 -12.95 -11.84 5.41
N ASN A 101 -11.97 -12.49 4.81
CA ASN A 101 -12.08 -13.33 3.62
C ASN A 101 -12.57 -12.60 2.35
N VAL A 102 -12.47 -11.28 2.32
CA VAL A 102 -12.76 -10.46 1.14
C VAL A 102 -11.57 -9.53 0.85
N TRP A 103 -11.35 -9.22 -0.41
CA TRP A 103 -10.34 -8.26 -0.81
C TRP A 103 -10.81 -6.84 -0.55
N HIS A 104 -9.97 -6.06 0.15
CA HIS A 104 -10.15 -4.65 0.40
C HIS A 104 -9.17 -3.83 -0.42
N GLU A 105 -9.62 -2.70 -0.94
CA GLU A 105 -8.75 -1.66 -1.48
C GLU A 105 -8.48 -0.63 -0.38
N VAL A 106 -7.29 -0.67 0.19
CA VAL A 106 -6.90 0.25 1.27
C VAL A 106 -6.12 1.41 0.68
N HIS A 107 -6.64 2.61 0.81
CA HIS A 107 -6.01 3.83 0.31
C HIS A 107 -4.70 4.12 1.04
N GLY A 108 -3.59 4.15 0.32
CA GLY A 108 -2.24 4.33 0.85
C GLY A 108 -1.60 5.69 0.57
N GLY A 109 -2.34 6.62 0.00
CA GLY A 109 -1.84 7.96 -0.32
C GLY A 109 -2.04 8.36 -1.78
N GLU A 110 -1.56 9.55 -2.11
CA GLU A 110 -1.66 10.08 -3.47
C GLU A 110 -0.41 10.84 -3.86
N PHE A 111 -0.20 11.03 -5.15
CA PHE A 111 0.89 11.83 -5.68
C PHE A 111 0.49 12.53 -6.97
N THR A 112 1.15 13.66 -7.23
CA THR A 112 1.02 14.43 -8.48
C THR A 112 2.43 14.67 -9.03
N LEU A 113 2.64 14.36 -10.29
CA LEU A 113 3.91 14.61 -10.98
C LEU A 113 3.89 15.99 -11.64
N THR A 114 4.91 16.78 -11.38
CA THR A 114 5.00 18.17 -11.85
C THR A 114 5.74 18.34 -13.17
N SER A 115 6.49 17.32 -13.62
CA SER A 115 7.25 17.38 -14.87
C SER A 115 7.46 16.01 -15.50
N ASN A 116 7.74 16.00 -16.82
CA ASN A 116 8.06 14.81 -17.61
C ASN A 116 9.48 14.27 -17.39
N THR A 117 10.25 14.83 -16.47
CA THR A 117 11.57 14.32 -16.17
C THR A 117 11.48 12.95 -15.52
N ARG A 118 12.51 12.13 -15.72
CA ARG A 118 12.64 10.81 -15.09
C ARG A 118 12.50 10.92 -13.57
N ALA A 119 11.29 10.88 -13.11
CA ALA A 119 10.95 10.88 -11.71
C ALA A 119 10.53 9.48 -11.30
N ASN A 120 10.85 9.07 -10.11
CA ASN A 120 10.35 7.87 -9.51
C ASN A 120 9.40 8.24 -8.38
N VAL A 121 8.43 7.40 -8.14
CA VAL A 121 7.55 7.51 -6.99
C VAL A 121 7.80 6.30 -6.09
N GLU A 122 8.23 6.55 -4.89
CA GLU A 122 8.36 5.52 -3.87
C GLU A 122 7.10 5.48 -3.02
N PHE A 123 6.64 4.30 -2.71
CA PHE A 123 5.52 4.10 -1.82
C PHE A 123 5.85 3.01 -0.80
N GLY A 124 5.20 3.06 0.34
CA GLY A 124 5.44 2.09 1.38
C GLY A 124 4.32 2.00 2.40
N MET A 125 4.25 0.85 3.02
CA MET A 125 3.38 0.55 4.15
C MET A 125 4.27 -0.04 5.24
N SER A 126 4.24 0.54 6.44
CA SER A 126 5.07 0.07 7.55
C SER A 126 4.29 0.04 8.86
N GLY A 127 4.53 -1.01 9.65
CA GLY A 127 4.17 -1.06 11.05
C GLY A 127 5.41 -0.74 11.88
N ASP A 128 5.27 0.14 12.86
CA ASP A 128 6.33 0.34 13.83
C ASP A 128 6.60 -0.97 14.57
N GLY A 129 7.84 -1.18 14.98
CA GLY A 129 8.26 -2.37 15.71
C GLY A 129 7.65 -2.45 17.11
N SER A 130 6.34 -2.18 17.23
CA SER A 130 5.60 -2.34 18.46
C SER A 130 5.73 -3.77 18.96
N GLU A 131 5.69 -3.98 20.26
CA GLU A 131 5.79 -5.29 20.88
C GLU A 131 4.67 -6.27 20.49
N TRP A 132 3.72 -5.80 19.68
CA TRP A 132 2.54 -6.54 19.29
C TRP A 132 2.77 -7.38 18.04
N TRP A 133 2.54 -8.66 18.18
CA TRP A 133 2.51 -9.60 17.09
C TRP A 133 1.20 -9.47 16.30
N LYS A 134 1.31 -9.57 14.99
CA LYS A 134 0.16 -9.53 14.07
C LYS A 134 0.32 -10.56 12.96
N GLY A 135 -0.78 -11.04 12.42
CA GLY A 135 -0.76 -12.02 11.36
C GLY A 135 -2.11 -12.20 10.68
N GLY A 136 -2.12 -13.08 9.69
CA GLY A 136 -3.32 -13.41 8.94
C GLY A 136 -3.73 -12.40 7.88
N MET A 137 -2.85 -11.45 7.53
CA MET A 137 -3.07 -10.54 6.41
C MET A 137 -2.45 -11.12 5.13
N ILE A 138 -3.18 -11.06 4.05
CA ILE A 138 -2.70 -11.41 2.71
C ILE A 138 -2.61 -10.13 1.89
N LEU A 139 -1.42 -9.82 1.43
CA LEU A 139 -1.19 -8.69 0.51
C LEU A 139 -1.22 -9.22 -0.92
N GLY A 140 -2.24 -8.81 -1.68
CA GLY A 140 -2.40 -9.18 -3.08
C GLY A 140 -1.59 -8.30 -4.02
N GLY A 141 -1.28 -7.08 -3.63
CA GLY A 141 -0.50 -6.14 -4.42
C GLY A 141 -0.83 -4.69 -4.16
N VAL A 142 -0.30 -3.85 -5.02
CA VAL A 142 -0.53 -2.40 -4.99
C VAL A 142 -1.05 -1.97 -6.34
N MET A 143 -2.11 -1.16 -6.34
CA MET A 143 -2.74 -0.62 -7.52
C MET A 143 -2.63 0.90 -7.50
N VAL A 144 -2.31 1.49 -8.63
CA VAL A 144 -2.29 2.94 -8.80
C VAL A 144 -3.38 3.33 -9.79
N LYS A 145 -4.24 4.24 -9.37
CA LYS A 145 -5.37 4.73 -10.18
C LYS A 145 -5.29 6.24 -10.32
N PRO A 146 -5.69 6.81 -11.48
CA PRO A 146 -5.94 8.23 -11.57
C PRO A 146 -7.02 8.64 -10.57
N LYS A 147 -6.77 9.72 -9.83
CA LYS A 147 -7.79 10.30 -8.96
C LYS A 147 -8.88 10.91 -9.83
N VAL A 148 -10.11 10.43 -9.65
CA VAL A 148 -11.27 11.03 -10.29
C VAL A 148 -11.54 12.35 -9.56
N SER A 149 -11.28 13.48 -10.22
CA SER A 149 -11.84 14.76 -9.77
C SER A 149 -13.35 14.58 -9.77
N GLN A 150 -13.98 14.70 -8.61
CA GLN A 150 -15.42 14.89 -8.57
C GLN A 150 -15.71 16.16 -9.36
N GLY A 151 -16.15 15.99 -10.59
CA GLY A 151 -16.65 17.11 -11.36
C GLY A 151 -17.74 17.72 -10.51
N LEU A 152 -17.62 19.03 -10.24
CA LEU A 152 -18.73 19.82 -9.78
C LEU A 152 -19.86 19.50 -10.74
N SER A 153 -20.87 18.77 -10.26
CA SER A 153 -22.13 18.71 -10.96
C SER A 153 -22.64 20.15 -10.96
N VAL A 154 -22.40 20.82 -12.07
CA VAL A 154 -23.12 22.04 -12.35
C VAL A 154 -24.53 21.56 -12.60
N ASP A 155 -25.36 21.58 -11.58
CA ASP A 155 -26.78 21.59 -11.75
C ASP A 155 -27.11 22.81 -12.61
N ALA A 156 -27.17 22.58 -13.89
CA ALA A 156 -27.82 23.50 -14.79
C ALA A 156 -29.33 23.38 -14.54
N SER A 157 -29.83 24.16 -13.60
CA SER A 157 -31.27 24.38 -13.48
C SER A 157 -31.70 25.34 -14.56
#